data_4882d4e2cc680874e8060ede53592959
#
_entry.id   4882d4e2cc680874e8060ede53592959
#
_cell.length_a   1.000
_cell.length_b   1.000
_cell.length_c   1.000
_cell.angle_alpha   90.00
_cell.angle_beta   90.00
_cell.angle_gamma   90.00
#
_symmetry.space_group_name_H-M   'P 1'
#
loop_
_entity.id
_entity.type
_entity.pdbx_description
1 polymer ?
#
loop_
_entity_poly.entity_id
_entity_poly.type
_entity_poly.pdbx_seq_one_letter_code
_entity_poly.pdbx_strand_id
1 'polypeptide(L)'
;MKILIGSAWPYANGSLHIGHLAGLLPADVIARYHRAKGNSVYYVSGSDCYGTPVSIRAKQENKAPGEISDYYHNEFCYCFEKLGFSYDRYGKTSTDEHRDFTSDFHRTMYDGGYVYEKEAPQAYCEECGKILTDRFVVGVCPICGKKARGDQCDDCGTVLEPENLLEPKCSVCGKVINFRETKHLFIAISKLANELTAFLNAHPGWRKNAVAFTKRYIDEGLRDRAITRDLDWGIEVPKSGYEDKKIYIWAENVLGYLSMSKAVAEARGEKYTDLWGDDSRHYYVHGKDNIPFHTIILPSLMLANGGDWKLPDDIISSEYLTLEGRKISTSQNWAIWVKDIVERYHPDSIRYFMIANGPERRDSDFSWREFVNRHNGELLGAYGNFVNRTLAFVYKYFDAVVPNGILDQEIGTRITELYPTVGGLIENGNLKEAIDTVFEFVRFGNKYFDTEQPWKTRQNDIASCQNTLFNCIQIIANLTLLLEPFLPFSSEKVKIWLKIDHAWSVNQVSAGFVIPQPDILFERLDKTVIDEELQKLQSGTNH
;
A
#
# COMPACT_ATOMS: atom_id res chain seq x y z
N MET A 1 9.86 -18.54 -8.21
CA MET A 1 8.74 -18.52 -7.23
C MET A 1 7.68 -17.53 -7.72
N LYS A 2 6.39 -17.84 -7.56
CA LYS A 2 5.29 -16.91 -7.84
C LYS A 2 4.98 -16.07 -6.59
N ILE A 3 4.82 -14.77 -6.77
CA ILE A 3 4.58 -13.81 -5.67
C ILE A 3 3.28 -13.07 -5.95
N LEU A 4 2.28 -13.28 -5.10
CA LEU A 4 1.07 -12.46 -5.09
C LEU A 4 1.23 -11.32 -4.09
N ILE A 5 1.00 -10.08 -4.52
CA ILE A 5 1.00 -8.91 -3.66
C ILE A 5 -0.34 -8.22 -3.83
N GLY A 6 -1.16 -8.29 -2.80
CA GLY A 6 -2.43 -7.58 -2.70
C GLY A 6 -2.26 -6.32 -1.87
N SER A 7 -2.44 -5.13 -2.44
CA SER A 7 -2.55 -3.92 -1.63
C SER A 7 -4.02 -3.55 -1.40
N ALA A 8 -4.30 -2.88 -0.27
CA ALA A 8 -5.66 -2.52 0.14
C ALA A 8 -6.46 -1.81 -0.96
N TRP A 9 -7.78 -1.98 -0.90
CA TRP A 9 -8.75 -1.42 -1.85
C TRP A 9 -9.36 -0.15 -1.28
N PRO A 10 -8.94 1.06 -1.74
CA PRO A 10 -9.57 2.29 -1.27
C PRO A 10 -10.99 2.45 -1.82
N TYR A 11 -11.88 2.98 -0.99
CA TYR A 11 -13.23 3.35 -1.41
C TYR A 11 -13.22 4.46 -2.45
N ALA A 12 -13.87 4.23 -3.59
CA ALA A 12 -13.97 5.21 -4.68
C ALA A 12 -15.07 6.26 -4.42
N ASN A 13 -14.98 6.98 -3.29
CA ASN A 13 -15.94 7.99 -2.85
C ASN A 13 -15.33 9.34 -2.47
N GLY A 14 -14.03 9.49 -2.65
CA GLY A 14 -13.27 10.70 -2.31
C GLY A 14 -11.82 10.55 -2.70
N SER A 15 -11.10 11.68 -2.84
CA SER A 15 -9.70 11.71 -3.22
C SER A 15 -8.80 10.99 -2.22
N LEU A 16 -7.69 10.43 -2.70
CA LEU A 16 -6.66 9.85 -1.85
C LEU A 16 -5.91 10.94 -1.09
N HIS A 17 -5.64 10.70 0.18
CA HIS A 17 -4.73 11.51 0.99
C HIS A 17 -3.47 10.73 1.37
N ILE A 18 -2.43 11.40 1.86
CA ILE A 18 -1.14 10.77 2.20
C ILE A 18 -1.26 9.59 3.18
N GLY A 19 -2.29 9.56 4.04
CA GLY A 19 -2.55 8.41 4.91
C GLY A 19 -2.86 7.12 4.14
N HIS A 20 -3.48 7.21 2.96
CA HIS A 20 -3.66 6.04 2.09
C HIS A 20 -2.32 5.55 1.53
N LEU A 21 -1.42 6.46 1.15
CA LEU A 21 -0.09 6.09 0.65
C LEU A 21 0.72 5.31 1.69
N ALA A 22 0.59 5.64 2.96
CA ALA A 22 1.26 4.93 4.05
C ALA A 22 0.89 3.43 4.09
N GLY A 23 -0.35 3.10 3.73
CA GLY A 23 -0.82 1.71 3.67
C GLY A 23 -0.60 1.02 2.32
N LEU A 24 -0.39 1.76 1.22
CA LEU A 24 -0.33 1.21 -0.14
C LEU A 24 1.10 1.13 -0.70
N LEU A 25 1.92 2.14 -0.44
CA LEU A 25 3.27 2.24 -1.02
C LEU A 25 4.20 1.09 -0.63
N PRO A 26 4.16 0.52 0.58
CA PRO A 26 4.96 -0.64 0.94
C PRO A 26 4.81 -1.83 -0.03
N ALA A 27 3.62 -2.04 -0.60
CA ALA A 27 3.35 -3.10 -1.56
C ALA A 27 4.15 -2.92 -2.85
N ASP A 28 4.26 -1.68 -3.36
CA ASP A 28 5.02 -1.38 -4.57
C ASP A 28 6.53 -1.63 -4.38
N VAL A 29 7.07 -1.28 -3.21
CA VAL A 29 8.47 -1.56 -2.87
C VAL A 29 8.74 -3.06 -2.89
N ILE A 30 7.88 -3.86 -2.26
CA ILE A 30 7.99 -5.33 -2.23
C ILE A 30 7.86 -5.91 -3.66
N ALA A 31 6.93 -5.39 -4.46
CA ALA A 31 6.73 -5.85 -5.83
C ALA A 31 7.96 -5.60 -6.72
N ARG A 32 8.52 -4.38 -6.66
CA ARG A 32 9.73 -4.02 -7.41
C ARG A 32 10.92 -4.87 -7.02
N TYR A 33 11.13 -5.07 -5.73
CA TYR A 33 12.19 -5.94 -5.22
C TYR A 33 12.06 -7.37 -5.76
N HIS A 34 10.88 -7.98 -5.66
CA HIS A 34 10.69 -9.34 -6.12
C HIS A 34 10.86 -9.48 -7.64
N ARG A 35 10.48 -8.47 -8.44
CA ARG A 35 10.76 -8.45 -9.88
C ARG A 35 12.25 -8.36 -10.16
N ALA A 36 12.97 -7.46 -9.48
CA ALA A 36 14.42 -7.35 -9.60
C ALA A 36 15.14 -8.66 -9.20
N LYS A 37 14.58 -9.41 -8.26
CA LYS A 37 15.06 -10.74 -7.84
C LYS A 37 14.74 -11.85 -8.86
N GLY A 38 13.96 -11.56 -9.91
CA GLY A 38 13.60 -12.53 -10.95
C GLY A 38 12.40 -13.42 -10.60
N ASN A 39 11.60 -13.06 -9.59
CA ASN A 39 10.35 -13.76 -9.29
C ASN A 39 9.23 -13.36 -10.26
N SER A 40 8.27 -14.27 -10.49
CA SER A 40 7.03 -13.96 -11.21
C SER A 40 6.06 -13.27 -10.25
N VAL A 41 5.91 -11.95 -10.40
CA VAL A 41 5.09 -11.12 -9.50
C VAL A 41 3.71 -10.86 -10.08
N TYR A 42 2.70 -10.93 -9.23
CA TYR A 42 1.31 -10.56 -9.48
C TYR A 42 0.94 -9.47 -8.47
N TYR A 43 1.17 -8.23 -8.83
CA TYR A 43 0.87 -7.08 -7.98
C TYR A 43 -0.48 -6.49 -8.35
N VAL A 44 -1.47 -6.70 -7.48
CA VAL A 44 -2.87 -6.37 -7.74
C VAL A 44 -3.48 -5.51 -6.63
N SER A 45 -4.40 -4.65 -7.03
CA SER A 45 -5.28 -3.87 -6.18
C SER A 45 -6.45 -3.36 -7.01
N GLY A 46 -7.25 -2.48 -6.45
CA GLY A 46 -8.32 -1.82 -7.17
C GLY A 46 -9.11 -0.84 -6.30
N SER A 47 -10.08 -0.21 -6.92
CA SER A 47 -11.03 0.68 -6.26
C SER A 47 -12.23 -0.10 -5.76
N ASP A 48 -12.58 0.09 -4.49
CA ASP A 48 -13.82 -0.40 -3.91
C ASP A 48 -14.98 0.52 -4.33
N CYS A 49 -15.86 0.00 -5.21
CA CYS A 49 -16.89 0.77 -5.89
C CYS A 49 -18.27 0.64 -5.25
N TYR A 50 -18.50 -0.36 -4.40
CA TYR A 50 -19.84 -0.70 -3.97
C TYR A 50 -20.24 -0.13 -2.61
N GLY A 51 -19.46 0.04 -1.68
CA GLY A 51 -19.80 0.40 -0.30
C GLY A 51 -20.80 1.55 -0.12
N THR A 52 -21.43 1.56 1.03
CA THR A 52 -22.33 2.64 1.48
C THR A 52 -21.73 4.05 1.33
N PRO A 53 -20.39 4.27 1.52
CA PRO A 53 -19.78 5.59 1.30
C PRO A 53 -19.97 6.14 -0.11
N VAL A 54 -19.89 5.28 -1.13
CA VAL A 54 -20.13 5.67 -2.54
C VAL A 54 -21.58 6.09 -2.74
N SER A 55 -22.54 5.31 -2.21
CA SER A 55 -23.98 5.62 -2.29
C SER A 55 -24.34 6.92 -1.57
N ILE A 56 -23.69 7.21 -0.42
CA ILE A 56 -23.90 8.48 0.31
C ILE A 56 -23.41 9.65 -0.54
N ARG A 57 -22.21 9.56 -1.09
CA ARG A 57 -21.62 10.61 -1.93
C ARG A 57 -22.46 10.85 -3.19
N ALA A 58 -22.91 9.78 -3.84
CA ALA A 58 -23.77 9.85 -5.02
C ALA A 58 -25.06 10.64 -4.74
N LYS A 59 -25.70 10.40 -3.59
CA LYS A 59 -26.88 11.16 -3.16
C LYS A 59 -26.57 12.62 -2.90
N GLN A 60 -25.44 12.94 -2.26
CA GLN A 60 -25.02 14.32 -1.99
C GLN A 60 -24.76 15.11 -3.27
N GLU A 61 -24.20 14.45 -4.31
CA GLU A 61 -23.89 15.08 -5.59
C GLU A 61 -25.00 14.93 -6.64
N ASN A 62 -26.11 14.26 -6.31
CA ASN A 62 -27.20 13.95 -7.24
C ASN A 62 -26.70 13.23 -8.51
N LYS A 63 -25.84 12.23 -8.33
CA LYS A 63 -25.25 11.39 -9.39
C LYS A 63 -25.56 9.92 -9.14
N ALA A 64 -25.37 9.09 -10.18
CA ALA A 64 -25.40 7.64 -10.00
C ALA A 64 -24.15 7.16 -9.23
N PRO A 65 -24.24 6.11 -8.38
CA PRO A 65 -23.09 5.56 -7.66
C PRO A 65 -21.92 5.17 -8.57
N GLY A 66 -22.21 4.62 -9.76
CA GLY A 66 -21.23 4.27 -10.77
C GLY A 66 -20.42 5.47 -11.28
N GLU A 67 -21.08 6.63 -11.49
CA GLU A 67 -20.40 7.85 -11.93
C GLU A 67 -19.40 8.35 -10.87
N ILE A 68 -19.78 8.27 -9.59
CA ILE A 68 -18.88 8.63 -8.47
C ILE A 68 -17.67 7.70 -8.42
N SER A 69 -17.92 6.39 -8.43
CA SER A 69 -16.84 5.41 -8.34
C SER A 69 -15.90 5.46 -9.55
N ASP A 70 -16.41 5.68 -10.75
CA ASP A 70 -15.59 5.81 -11.96
C ASP A 70 -14.73 7.08 -11.94
N TYR A 71 -15.27 8.19 -11.45
CA TYR A 71 -14.52 9.43 -11.29
C TYR A 71 -13.32 9.27 -10.37
N TYR A 72 -13.54 8.72 -9.16
CA TYR A 72 -12.44 8.54 -8.19
C TYR A 72 -11.50 7.41 -8.57
N HIS A 73 -12.00 6.35 -9.20
CA HIS A 73 -11.12 5.31 -9.77
C HIS A 73 -10.11 5.90 -10.75
N ASN A 74 -10.56 6.74 -11.69
CA ASN A 74 -9.68 7.39 -12.65
C ASN A 74 -8.69 8.34 -11.98
N GLU A 75 -9.11 9.07 -10.94
CA GLU A 75 -8.22 9.91 -10.16
C GLU A 75 -7.15 9.08 -9.43
N PHE A 76 -7.51 7.92 -8.87
CA PHE A 76 -6.56 7.01 -8.22
C PHE A 76 -5.54 6.47 -9.21
N CYS A 77 -5.98 6.01 -10.38
CA CYS A 77 -5.09 5.56 -11.45
C CYS A 77 -4.06 6.63 -11.81
N TYR A 78 -4.52 7.88 -11.99
CA TYR A 78 -3.65 9.02 -12.26
C TYR A 78 -2.62 9.24 -11.14
N CYS A 79 -3.04 9.24 -9.87
CA CYS A 79 -2.15 9.40 -8.71
C CYS A 79 -1.10 8.29 -8.65
N PHE A 80 -1.49 7.04 -8.88
CA PHE A 80 -0.59 5.90 -8.85
C PHE A 80 0.40 5.91 -10.01
N GLU A 81 -0.03 6.30 -11.21
CA GLU A 81 0.85 6.49 -12.36
C GLU A 81 1.92 7.55 -12.06
N LYS A 82 1.52 8.72 -11.53
CA LYS A 82 2.44 9.80 -11.16
C LYS A 82 3.45 9.40 -10.08
N LEU A 83 3.05 8.56 -9.14
CA LEU A 83 3.92 8.01 -8.10
C LEU A 83 4.72 6.80 -8.56
N GLY A 84 4.48 6.30 -9.77
CA GLY A 84 5.17 5.14 -10.32
C GLY A 84 4.79 3.82 -9.67
N PHE A 85 3.55 3.66 -9.21
CA PHE A 85 3.09 2.34 -8.76
C PHE A 85 3.11 1.34 -9.90
N SER A 86 3.67 0.18 -9.65
CA SER A 86 3.95 -0.84 -10.68
C SER A 86 2.93 -1.98 -10.70
N TYR A 87 1.64 -1.67 -10.48
CA TYR A 87 0.57 -2.66 -10.54
C TYR A 87 0.58 -3.45 -11.85
N ASP A 88 0.47 -4.77 -11.77
CA ASP A 88 0.13 -5.58 -12.95
C ASP A 88 -1.35 -5.38 -13.32
N ARG A 89 -2.20 -5.17 -12.30
CA ARG A 89 -3.58 -4.75 -12.49
C ARG A 89 -4.07 -3.92 -11.31
N TYR A 90 -4.49 -2.69 -11.59
CA TYR A 90 -5.31 -1.87 -10.70
C TYR A 90 -6.74 -1.87 -11.25
N GLY A 91 -7.61 -2.69 -10.66
CA GLY A 91 -8.98 -2.91 -11.13
C GLY A 91 -10.02 -2.08 -10.38
N LYS A 92 -11.27 -2.48 -10.50
CA LYS A 92 -12.41 -1.97 -9.71
C LYS A 92 -13.44 -3.08 -9.48
N THR A 93 -14.11 -3.06 -8.33
CA THR A 93 -15.06 -4.11 -7.95
C THR A 93 -16.35 -4.08 -8.81
N SER A 94 -16.61 -3.00 -9.52
CA SER A 94 -17.78 -2.85 -10.41
C SER A 94 -17.61 -3.44 -11.82
N THR A 95 -16.51 -4.14 -12.11
CA THR A 95 -16.30 -4.81 -13.40
C THR A 95 -17.12 -6.10 -13.50
N ASP A 96 -17.54 -6.48 -14.71
CA ASP A 96 -18.21 -7.75 -14.98
C ASP A 96 -17.36 -8.93 -14.53
N GLU A 97 -16.06 -8.89 -14.84
CA GLU A 97 -15.10 -9.91 -14.46
C GLU A 97 -15.07 -10.18 -12.94
N HIS A 98 -15.06 -9.11 -12.13
CA HIS A 98 -15.08 -9.27 -10.67
C HIS A 98 -16.45 -9.76 -10.19
N ARG A 99 -17.55 -9.27 -10.76
CA ARG A 99 -18.91 -9.72 -10.43
C ARG A 99 -19.12 -11.20 -10.72
N ASP A 100 -18.69 -11.66 -11.90
CA ASP A 100 -18.81 -13.06 -12.30
C ASP A 100 -17.98 -13.97 -11.38
N PHE A 101 -16.72 -13.59 -11.13
CA PHE A 101 -15.84 -14.31 -10.20
C PHE A 101 -16.47 -14.41 -8.80
N THR A 102 -16.94 -13.28 -8.26
CA THR A 102 -17.54 -13.22 -6.93
C THR A 102 -18.81 -14.05 -6.85
N SER A 103 -19.66 -13.99 -7.88
CA SER A 103 -20.88 -14.79 -7.95
C SER A 103 -20.57 -16.29 -7.96
N ASP A 104 -19.60 -16.73 -8.74
CA ASP A 104 -19.18 -18.14 -8.80
C ASP A 104 -18.55 -18.60 -7.49
N PHE A 105 -17.71 -17.76 -6.89
CA PHE A 105 -17.11 -18.04 -5.58
C PHE A 105 -18.19 -18.22 -4.50
N HIS A 106 -19.20 -17.34 -4.47
CA HIS A 106 -20.31 -17.42 -3.53
C HIS A 106 -21.21 -18.64 -3.76
N ARG A 107 -21.51 -19.01 -5.03
CA ARG A 107 -22.26 -20.25 -5.32
C ARG A 107 -21.57 -21.46 -4.72
N THR A 108 -20.27 -21.59 -4.97
CA THR A 108 -19.48 -22.71 -4.39
C THR A 108 -19.49 -22.67 -2.87
N MET A 109 -19.32 -21.50 -2.24
CA MET A 109 -19.31 -21.32 -0.81
C MET A 109 -20.67 -21.68 -0.16
N TYR A 110 -21.80 -21.42 -0.83
CA TYR A 110 -23.14 -21.74 -0.29
C TYR A 110 -23.35 -23.24 -0.15
N ASP A 111 -22.70 -24.05 -0.96
CA ASP A 111 -22.76 -25.51 -0.90
C ASP A 111 -21.78 -26.11 0.12
N GLY A 112 -20.83 -25.32 0.62
CA GLY A 112 -19.76 -25.74 1.54
C GLY A 112 -20.19 -25.98 2.99
N GLY A 113 -21.46 -25.73 3.36
CA GLY A 113 -22.01 -26.02 4.70
C GLY A 113 -21.65 -25.00 5.79
N TYR A 114 -20.94 -23.91 5.43
CA TYR A 114 -20.61 -22.80 6.33
C TYR A 114 -21.53 -21.59 6.18
N VAL A 115 -22.46 -21.64 5.21
CA VAL A 115 -23.44 -20.56 4.99
C VAL A 115 -24.83 -21.04 5.38
N TYR A 116 -25.55 -20.22 6.13
CA TYR A 116 -26.91 -20.51 6.59
C TYR A 116 -27.80 -19.27 6.54
N GLU A 117 -29.09 -19.49 6.54
CA GLU A 117 -30.11 -18.44 6.53
C GLU A 117 -30.50 -18.07 7.97
N LYS A 118 -30.63 -16.78 8.23
CA LYS A 118 -31.08 -16.25 9.53
C LYS A 118 -31.82 -14.93 9.32
N GLU A 119 -32.91 -14.74 10.05
CA GLU A 119 -33.53 -13.44 10.24
C GLU A 119 -32.68 -12.60 11.18
N ALA A 120 -32.46 -11.34 10.82
CA ALA A 120 -31.64 -10.40 11.58
C ALA A 120 -32.27 -9.01 11.57
N PRO A 121 -32.15 -8.25 12.66
CA PRO A 121 -32.68 -6.91 12.75
C PRO A 121 -31.90 -6.00 11.80
N GLN A 122 -32.64 -5.31 10.91
CA GLN A 122 -32.10 -4.27 10.05
C GLN A 122 -32.63 -2.90 10.49
N ALA A 123 -31.73 -1.95 10.56
CA ALA A 123 -32.08 -0.59 10.90
C ALA A 123 -33.01 0.01 9.85
N TYR A 124 -34.11 0.61 10.27
CA TYR A 124 -35.08 1.28 9.41
C TYR A 124 -35.36 2.70 9.89
N CYS A 125 -35.31 3.65 8.97
CA CYS A 125 -35.68 5.02 9.22
C CYS A 125 -37.08 5.30 8.69
N GLU A 126 -38.04 5.56 9.58
CA GLU A 126 -39.43 5.90 9.21
C GLU A 126 -39.49 7.20 8.41
N GLU A 127 -38.73 8.21 8.79
CA GLU A 127 -38.67 9.51 8.11
C GLU A 127 -38.15 9.40 6.67
N CYS A 128 -37.10 8.59 6.45
CA CYS A 128 -36.53 8.38 5.13
C CYS A 128 -37.25 7.27 4.34
N GLY A 129 -38.13 6.48 4.98
CA GLY A 129 -38.81 5.35 4.37
C GLY A 129 -37.90 4.23 3.87
N LYS A 130 -36.71 4.02 4.52
CA LYS A 130 -35.65 3.15 3.99
C LYS A 130 -35.02 2.28 5.06
N ILE A 131 -34.60 1.10 4.65
CA ILE A 131 -33.62 0.29 5.39
C ILE A 131 -32.29 1.03 5.36
N LEU A 132 -31.63 1.09 6.50
CA LEU A 132 -30.33 1.73 6.69
C LEU A 132 -29.29 0.63 6.94
N THR A 133 -28.26 0.62 6.14
CA THR A 133 -27.15 -0.33 6.29
C THR A 133 -25.89 0.40 6.77
N ASP A 134 -25.15 -0.27 7.62
CA ASP A 134 -23.77 0.11 7.98
C ASP A 134 -23.61 1.61 8.33
N ARG A 135 -22.91 2.37 7.48
CA ARG A 135 -22.58 3.80 7.70
C ARG A 135 -23.76 4.77 7.57
N PHE A 136 -24.92 4.28 7.15
CA PHE A 136 -26.17 5.04 7.26
C PHE A 136 -26.70 5.11 8.69
N VAL A 137 -26.14 4.31 9.61
CA VAL A 137 -26.44 4.39 11.04
C VAL A 137 -25.25 4.97 11.78
N VAL A 138 -25.48 5.91 12.67
CA VAL A 138 -24.51 6.50 13.56
C VAL A 138 -25.00 6.42 15.00
N GLY A 139 -24.07 6.31 15.95
CA GLY A 139 -24.40 6.23 17.37
C GLY A 139 -23.14 6.29 18.22
N VAL A 140 -23.19 5.71 19.41
CA VAL A 140 -22.05 5.64 20.34
C VAL A 140 -21.53 4.20 20.40
N CYS A 141 -20.23 4.04 20.30
CA CYS A 141 -19.56 2.74 20.41
C CYS A 141 -19.76 2.16 21.83
N PRO A 142 -20.26 0.94 21.99
CA PRO A 142 -20.47 0.35 23.30
C PRO A 142 -19.17 0.00 24.01
N ILE A 143 -18.05 -0.05 23.30
CA ILE A 143 -16.74 -0.45 23.85
C ILE A 143 -15.95 0.76 24.33
N CYS A 144 -15.80 1.81 23.51
CA CYS A 144 -14.96 2.97 23.87
C CYS A 144 -15.74 4.25 24.20
N GLY A 145 -17.08 4.25 24.05
CA GLY A 145 -17.95 5.40 24.37
C GLY A 145 -17.85 6.57 23.40
N LYS A 146 -17.11 6.43 22.30
CA LYS A 146 -16.96 7.47 21.29
C LYS A 146 -17.99 7.32 20.17
N LYS A 147 -18.15 8.38 19.36
CA LYS A 147 -19.02 8.34 18.19
C LYS A 147 -18.55 7.24 17.22
N ALA A 148 -19.49 6.41 16.77
CA ALA A 148 -19.20 5.30 15.86
C ALA A 148 -20.25 5.20 14.76
N ARG A 149 -19.91 4.45 13.72
CA ARG A 149 -20.79 4.07 12.62
C ARG A 149 -21.27 2.63 12.81
N GLY A 150 -22.29 2.22 12.05
CA GLY A 150 -22.90 0.91 12.20
C GLY A 150 -22.04 -0.27 11.77
N ASP A 151 -20.93 -0.03 11.06
CA ASP A 151 -20.02 -1.06 10.55
C ASP A 151 -18.75 -1.20 11.42
N GLN A 152 -18.21 -0.09 11.89
CA GLN A 152 -16.95 -0.06 12.63
C GLN A 152 -16.79 1.22 13.44
N CYS A 153 -16.10 1.13 14.57
CA CYS A 153 -15.67 2.29 15.33
C CYS A 153 -14.31 2.81 14.83
N ASP A 154 -14.27 4.03 14.31
CA ASP A 154 -13.04 4.66 13.77
C ASP A 154 -11.98 4.94 14.86
N ASP A 155 -12.37 4.91 16.16
CA ASP A 155 -11.45 5.20 17.27
C ASP A 155 -10.79 3.94 17.87
N CYS A 156 -11.54 2.87 18.09
CA CYS A 156 -11.02 1.65 18.71
C CYS A 156 -10.91 0.45 17.74
N GLY A 157 -11.33 0.62 16.47
CA GLY A 157 -11.27 -0.41 15.45
C GLY A 157 -12.27 -1.57 15.63
N THR A 158 -13.16 -1.50 16.62
CA THR A 158 -14.16 -2.55 16.87
C THR A 158 -15.13 -2.63 15.70
N VAL A 159 -15.30 -3.82 15.13
CA VAL A 159 -16.33 -4.09 14.12
C VAL A 159 -17.68 -4.17 14.81
N LEU A 160 -18.65 -3.45 14.28
CA LEU A 160 -19.98 -3.29 14.85
C LEU A 160 -21.07 -3.77 13.88
N GLU A 161 -22.25 -3.97 14.41
CA GLU A 161 -23.50 -4.03 13.65
C GLU A 161 -24.39 -2.88 14.16
N PRO A 162 -25.31 -2.33 13.34
CA PRO A 162 -26.13 -1.18 13.73
C PRO A 162 -26.88 -1.33 15.07
N GLU A 163 -27.35 -2.54 15.39
CA GLU A 163 -28.04 -2.88 16.64
C GLU A 163 -27.13 -2.86 17.86
N ASN A 164 -25.81 -2.90 17.70
CA ASN A 164 -24.84 -2.83 18.78
C ASN A 164 -24.53 -1.39 19.22
N LEU A 165 -24.89 -0.40 18.41
CA LEU A 165 -24.66 1.00 18.75
C LEU A 165 -25.59 1.45 19.88
N LEU A 166 -25.04 2.27 20.76
CA LEU A 166 -25.87 3.01 21.72
C LEU A 166 -26.45 4.24 21.01
N GLU A 167 -27.73 4.55 21.30
CA GLU A 167 -28.45 5.68 20.69
C GLU A 167 -28.37 5.74 19.15
N PRO A 168 -28.72 4.68 18.43
CA PRO A 168 -28.55 4.65 16.99
C PRO A 168 -29.51 5.64 16.30
N LYS A 169 -28.95 6.40 15.32
CA LYS A 169 -29.67 7.42 14.54
C LYS A 169 -29.37 7.28 13.05
N CYS A 170 -30.31 7.72 12.23
CA CYS A 170 -30.12 7.86 10.80
C CYS A 170 -29.07 8.94 10.52
N SER A 171 -28.02 8.62 9.76
CA SER A 171 -26.97 9.57 9.37
C SER A 171 -27.47 10.64 8.38
N VAL A 172 -28.60 10.39 7.71
CA VAL A 172 -29.15 11.30 6.69
C VAL A 172 -30.05 12.38 7.32
N CYS A 173 -31.01 11.96 8.18
CA CYS A 173 -31.99 12.89 8.78
C CYS A 173 -31.80 13.13 10.29
N GLY A 174 -30.88 12.41 10.94
CA GLY A 174 -30.60 12.54 12.37
C GLY A 174 -31.68 11.96 13.31
N LYS A 175 -32.74 11.38 12.78
CA LYS A 175 -33.83 10.81 13.59
C LYS A 175 -33.46 9.46 14.17
N VAL A 176 -34.11 9.10 15.28
CA VAL A 176 -34.04 7.76 15.87
C VAL A 176 -34.53 6.75 14.87
N ILE A 177 -33.94 5.57 14.87
CA ILE A 177 -34.27 4.47 13.96
C ILE A 177 -34.98 3.34 14.69
N ASN A 178 -35.73 2.55 13.95
CA ASN A 178 -36.31 1.29 14.39
C ASN A 178 -35.56 0.13 13.75
N PHE A 179 -35.83 -1.10 14.20
CA PHE A 179 -35.31 -2.32 13.60
C PHE A 179 -36.45 -3.18 13.06
N ARG A 180 -36.23 -3.75 11.88
CA ARG A 180 -37.15 -4.69 11.22
C ARG A 180 -36.40 -5.98 10.92
N GLU A 181 -37.01 -7.12 11.17
CA GLU A 181 -36.41 -8.41 10.84
C GLU A 181 -36.43 -8.63 9.33
N THR A 182 -35.27 -8.94 8.75
CA THR A 182 -35.13 -9.36 7.36
C THR A 182 -34.23 -10.57 7.26
N LYS A 183 -34.47 -11.40 6.24
CA LYS A 183 -33.75 -12.66 6.03
C LYS A 183 -32.43 -12.41 5.33
N HIS A 184 -31.35 -12.92 5.90
CA HIS A 184 -29.99 -12.80 5.36
C HIS A 184 -29.27 -14.14 5.33
N LEU A 185 -28.22 -14.21 4.47
CA LEU A 185 -27.23 -15.28 4.50
C LEU A 185 -26.11 -14.90 5.47
N PHE A 186 -25.73 -15.83 6.32
CA PHE A 186 -24.66 -15.70 7.30
C PHE A 186 -23.54 -16.70 7.01
N ILE A 187 -22.29 -16.28 7.14
CA ILE A 187 -21.13 -17.17 7.20
C ILE A 187 -20.85 -17.54 8.66
N ALA A 188 -20.73 -18.84 8.92
CA ALA A 188 -20.47 -19.39 10.25
C ALA A 188 -18.98 -19.32 10.61
N ILE A 189 -18.44 -18.11 10.80
CA ILE A 189 -17.04 -17.88 11.17
C ILE A 189 -16.70 -18.56 12.48
N SER A 190 -17.66 -18.66 13.40
CA SER A 190 -17.49 -19.34 14.68
C SER A 190 -17.10 -20.81 14.54
N LYS A 191 -17.53 -21.48 13.47
CA LYS A 191 -17.14 -22.87 13.17
C LYS A 191 -15.71 -23.01 12.66
N LEU A 192 -15.08 -21.93 12.22
CA LEU A 192 -13.72 -21.88 11.67
C LEU A 192 -12.68 -21.42 12.72
N ALA A 193 -13.07 -21.35 14.00
CA ALA A 193 -12.22 -20.82 15.06
C ALA A 193 -10.90 -21.61 15.23
N ASN A 194 -10.94 -22.94 15.07
CA ASN A 194 -9.75 -23.79 15.19
C ASN A 194 -8.78 -23.55 14.02
N GLU A 195 -9.30 -23.48 12.80
CA GLU A 195 -8.54 -23.24 11.57
C GLU A 195 -7.89 -21.84 11.59
N LEU A 196 -8.64 -20.83 12.01
CA LEU A 196 -8.13 -19.46 12.13
C LEU A 196 -7.09 -19.33 13.25
N THR A 197 -7.27 -20.08 14.35
CA THR A 197 -6.28 -20.15 15.43
C THR A 197 -4.99 -20.82 14.95
N ALA A 198 -5.11 -21.94 14.22
CA ALA A 198 -3.96 -22.63 13.63
C ALA A 198 -3.25 -21.74 12.61
N PHE A 199 -4.01 -21.02 11.78
CA PHE A 199 -3.49 -20.06 10.82
C PHE A 199 -2.68 -18.94 11.50
N LEU A 200 -3.22 -18.30 12.54
CA LEU A 200 -2.50 -17.29 13.31
C LEU A 200 -1.20 -17.84 13.93
N ASN A 201 -1.27 -19.03 14.54
CA ASN A 201 -0.13 -19.66 15.22
C ASN A 201 0.98 -20.07 14.24
N ALA A 202 0.66 -20.34 12.99
CA ALA A 202 1.63 -20.62 11.92
C ALA A 202 2.44 -19.37 11.49
N HIS A 203 1.97 -18.15 11.84
CA HIS A 203 2.56 -16.90 11.38
C HIS A 203 3.01 -15.96 12.53
N PRO A 204 3.88 -16.42 13.45
CA PRO A 204 4.36 -15.61 14.59
C PRO A 204 5.21 -14.41 14.15
N GLY A 205 5.69 -14.41 12.91
CA GLY A 205 6.51 -13.36 12.32
C GLY A 205 5.72 -12.16 11.78
N TRP A 206 4.41 -12.20 11.75
CA TRP A 206 3.60 -11.05 11.36
C TRP A 206 3.86 -9.83 12.24
N ARG A 207 3.50 -8.64 11.76
CA ARG A 207 3.59 -7.43 12.56
C ARG A 207 2.79 -7.56 13.87
N LYS A 208 3.33 -7.00 14.95
CA LYS A 208 2.74 -7.13 16.30
C LYS A 208 1.28 -6.68 16.37
N ASN A 209 0.91 -5.61 15.62
CA ASN A 209 -0.47 -5.14 15.56
C ASN A 209 -1.39 -6.18 14.92
N ALA A 210 -0.97 -6.83 13.82
CA ALA A 210 -1.74 -7.88 13.17
C ALA A 210 -1.95 -9.09 14.09
N VAL A 211 -0.88 -9.57 14.73
CA VAL A 211 -0.96 -10.70 15.68
C VAL A 211 -1.86 -10.36 16.87
N ALA A 212 -1.65 -9.21 17.51
CA ALA A 212 -2.40 -8.79 18.70
C ALA A 212 -3.89 -8.58 18.40
N PHE A 213 -4.21 -7.94 17.28
CA PHE A 213 -5.60 -7.71 16.88
C PHE A 213 -6.31 -9.01 16.55
N THR A 214 -5.70 -9.88 15.75
CA THR A 214 -6.28 -11.17 15.35
C THR A 214 -6.50 -12.07 16.55
N LYS A 215 -5.47 -12.16 17.42
CA LYS A 215 -5.58 -12.95 18.65
C LYS A 215 -6.72 -12.46 19.53
N ARG A 216 -6.83 -11.16 19.77
CA ARG A 216 -7.93 -10.58 20.55
C ARG A 216 -9.29 -10.95 19.94
N TYR A 217 -9.43 -10.87 18.62
CA TYR A 217 -10.68 -11.19 17.92
C TYR A 217 -11.09 -12.65 18.08
N ILE A 218 -10.11 -13.57 18.07
CA ILE A 218 -10.32 -15.00 18.31
C ILE A 218 -10.68 -15.25 19.80
N ASP A 219 -9.93 -14.67 20.73
CA ASP A 219 -10.10 -14.85 22.18
C ASP A 219 -11.46 -14.31 22.69
N GLU A 220 -11.97 -13.23 22.11
CA GLU A 220 -13.29 -12.67 22.41
C GLU A 220 -14.46 -13.51 21.87
N GLY A 221 -14.15 -14.53 21.05
CA GLY A 221 -15.11 -15.41 20.39
C GLY A 221 -15.56 -14.86 19.03
N LEU A 222 -15.26 -15.63 17.99
CA LEU A 222 -15.65 -15.29 16.61
C LEU A 222 -17.17 -15.32 16.45
N ARG A 223 -17.72 -14.26 15.87
CA ARG A 223 -19.16 -14.14 15.59
C ARG A 223 -19.43 -14.37 14.12
N ASP A 224 -20.53 -15.08 13.85
CA ASP A 224 -21.04 -15.26 12.50
C ASP A 224 -21.45 -13.90 11.91
N ARG A 225 -21.23 -13.72 10.61
CA ARG A 225 -21.46 -12.45 9.93
C ARG A 225 -22.45 -12.60 8.78
N ALA A 226 -23.36 -11.64 8.67
CA ALA A 226 -24.21 -11.55 7.49
C ALA A 226 -23.38 -11.18 6.27
N ILE A 227 -23.49 -11.96 5.20
CA ILE A 227 -22.81 -11.76 3.91
C ILE A 227 -23.72 -11.17 2.83
N THR A 228 -24.94 -10.79 3.20
CA THR A 228 -25.90 -10.09 2.35
C THR A 228 -26.41 -8.83 3.04
N ARG A 229 -26.85 -7.84 2.26
CA ARG A 229 -27.43 -6.58 2.76
C ARG A 229 -28.60 -6.16 1.87
N ASP A 230 -29.53 -5.40 2.46
CA ASP A 230 -30.61 -4.71 1.74
C ASP A 230 -30.06 -3.41 1.13
N LEU A 231 -29.50 -3.50 -0.07
CA LEU A 231 -28.84 -2.41 -0.80
C LEU A 231 -29.32 -2.35 -2.24
N ASP A 232 -29.36 -1.13 -2.79
CA ASP A 232 -29.68 -0.92 -4.21
C ASP A 232 -28.44 -1.05 -5.11
N TRP A 233 -27.22 -0.83 -4.55
CA TRP A 233 -25.96 -0.81 -5.28
C TRP A 233 -24.97 -1.83 -4.69
N GLY A 234 -24.62 -2.84 -5.49
CA GLY A 234 -23.78 -3.97 -5.10
C GLY A 234 -23.89 -5.13 -6.07
N ILE A 235 -23.13 -6.20 -5.82
CA ILE A 235 -23.23 -7.46 -6.58
C ILE A 235 -24.48 -8.22 -6.11
N GLU A 236 -25.24 -8.75 -7.05
CA GLU A 236 -26.44 -9.53 -6.76
C GLU A 236 -26.10 -10.84 -6.04
N VAL A 237 -26.97 -11.26 -5.13
CA VAL A 237 -26.80 -12.52 -4.43
C VAL A 237 -27.13 -13.67 -5.38
N PRO A 238 -26.22 -14.58 -5.73
CA PRO A 238 -26.46 -15.64 -6.70
C PRO A 238 -27.25 -16.82 -6.08
N LYS A 239 -28.39 -16.51 -5.43
CA LYS A 239 -29.26 -17.48 -4.76
C LYS A 239 -30.72 -17.05 -4.90
N SER A 240 -31.57 -17.98 -5.33
CA SER A 240 -33.02 -17.74 -5.44
C SER A 240 -33.64 -17.32 -4.10
N GLY A 241 -34.53 -16.34 -4.13
CA GLY A 241 -35.18 -15.75 -2.96
C GLY A 241 -34.38 -14.65 -2.27
N TYR A 242 -33.31 -14.14 -2.94
CA TYR A 242 -32.47 -13.04 -2.48
C TYR A 242 -32.27 -11.97 -3.56
N GLU A 243 -33.16 -11.87 -4.54
CA GLU A 243 -33.05 -11.00 -5.71
C GLU A 243 -33.09 -9.51 -5.33
N ASP A 244 -33.70 -9.18 -4.19
CA ASP A 244 -33.77 -7.83 -3.60
C ASP A 244 -32.55 -7.44 -2.74
N LYS A 245 -31.57 -8.35 -2.64
CA LYS A 245 -30.39 -8.16 -1.79
C LYS A 245 -29.10 -8.12 -2.61
N LYS A 246 -28.08 -7.57 -1.98
CA LYS A 246 -26.71 -7.55 -2.53
C LYS A 246 -25.73 -8.27 -1.62
N ILE A 247 -24.67 -8.81 -2.20
CA ILE A 247 -23.53 -9.33 -1.42
C ILE A 247 -22.95 -8.18 -0.62
N TYR A 248 -22.66 -8.45 0.65
CA TYR A 248 -22.06 -7.46 1.54
C TYR A 248 -20.63 -7.15 1.12
N ILE A 249 -20.27 -5.88 1.12
CA ILE A 249 -18.99 -5.39 0.61
C ILE A 249 -17.77 -6.13 1.17
N TRP A 250 -17.77 -6.53 2.43
CA TRP A 250 -16.65 -7.24 3.03
C TRP A 250 -16.58 -8.72 2.67
N ALA A 251 -17.65 -9.28 2.10
CA ALA A 251 -17.67 -10.62 1.51
C ALA A 251 -17.43 -10.60 0.00
N GLU A 252 -17.15 -9.43 -0.56
CA GLU A 252 -16.98 -9.19 -1.99
C GLU A 252 -15.64 -8.54 -2.29
N ASN A 253 -15.32 -7.35 -1.73
CA ASN A 253 -14.14 -6.58 -2.14
C ASN A 253 -12.80 -7.30 -1.89
N VAL A 254 -12.70 -8.10 -0.81
CA VAL A 254 -11.49 -8.90 -0.52
C VAL A 254 -11.27 -10.01 -1.55
N LEU A 255 -12.30 -10.44 -2.27
CA LEU A 255 -12.20 -11.37 -3.40
C LEU A 255 -11.58 -10.69 -4.63
N GLY A 256 -11.46 -9.37 -4.63
CA GLY A 256 -10.79 -8.60 -5.65
C GLY A 256 -9.33 -9.02 -5.85
N TYR A 257 -8.63 -9.44 -4.81
CA TYR A 257 -7.29 -9.98 -4.94
C TYR A 257 -7.26 -11.25 -5.80
N LEU A 258 -8.28 -12.10 -5.64
CA LEU A 258 -8.40 -13.35 -6.36
C LEU A 258 -8.79 -13.10 -7.82
N SER A 259 -9.82 -12.28 -8.06
CA SER A 259 -10.30 -11.99 -9.41
C SER A 259 -9.26 -11.23 -10.24
N MET A 260 -8.58 -10.22 -9.66
CA MET A 260 -7.57 -9.46 -10.39
C MET A 260 -6.30 -10.27 -10.65
N SER A 261 -5.88 -11.12 -9.72
CA SER A 261 -4.74 -12.03 -9.98
C SER A 261 -5.07 -13.08 -11.03
N LYS A 262 -6.32 -13.55 -11.09
CA LYS A 262 -6.81 -14.41 -12.17
C LYS A 262 -6.70 -13.71 -13.53
N ALA A 263 -7.16 -12.48 -13.62
CA ALA A 263 -7.08 -11.69 -14.84
C ALA A 263 -5.63 -11.48 -15.31
N VAL A 264 -4.71 -11.23 -14.37
CA VAL A 264 -3.28 -11.12 -14.69
C VAL A 264 -2.74 -12.44 -15.22
N ALA A 265 -3.06 -13.58 -14.58
CA ALA A 265 -2.63 -14.90 -15.04
C ALA A 265 -3.16 -15.22 -16.44
N GLU A 266 -4.45 -14.97 -16.69
CA GLU A 266 -5.09 -15.18 -18.00
C GLU A 266 -4.44 -14.30 -19.09
N ALA A 267 -4.18 -13.02 -18.80
CA ALA A 267 -3.51 -12.11 -19.73
C ALA A 267 -2.08 -12.55 -20.07
N ARG A 268 -1.41 -13.25 -19.17
CA ARG A 268 -0.06 -13.83 -19.38
C ARG A 268 -0.09 -15.22 -19.99
N GLY A 269 -1.28 -15.82 -20.17
CA GLY A 269 -1.41 -17.23 -20.59
C GLY A 269 -0.92 -18.23 -19.54
N GLU A 270 -0.90 -17.83 -18.27
CA GLU A 270 -0.44 -18.63 -17.14
C GLU A 270 -1.62 -19.32 -16.44
N LYS A 271 -1.33 -20.47 -15.83
CA LYS A 271 -2.35 -21.20 -15.10
C LYS A 271 -2.59 -20.53 -13.73
N TYR A 272 -3.80 -20.00 -13.52
CA TYR A 272 -4.19 -19.29 -12.32
C TYR A 272 -4.01 -20.11 -11.03
N THR A 273 -4.34 -21.42 -11.07
CA THR A 273 -4.20 -22.30 -9.91
C THR A 273 -2.77 -22.42 -9.38
N ASP A 274 -1.75 -22.13 -10.22
CA ASP A 274 -0.35 -22.17 -9.79
C ASP A 274 0.00 -21.04 -8.79
N LEU A 275 -0.84 -20.02 -8.67
CA LEU A 275 -0.70 -18.97 -7.65
C LEU A 275 -1.03 -19.47 -6.25
N TRP A 276 -1.80 -20.54 -6.13
CA TRP A 276 -2.35 -21.04 -4.86
C TRP A 276 -1.58 -22.27 -4.34
N GLY A 277 -0.54 -22.70 -5.05
CA GLY A 277 0.33 -23.82 -4.65
C GLY A 277 1.42 -23.41 -3.65
N ASP A 278 2.10 -24.42 -3.09
CA ASP A 278 3.16 -24.25 -2.09
C ASP A 278 4.36 -23.42 -2.58
N ASP A 279 4.63 -23.41 -3.90
CA ASP A 279 5.72 -22.64 -4.52
C ASP A 279 5.39 -21.15 -4.70
N SER A 280 4.29 -20.66 -4.15
CA SER A 280 3.90 -19.25 -4.14
C SER A 280 4.07 -18.63 -2.76
N ARG A 281 4.17 -17.28 -2.71
CA ARG A 281 4.13 -16.48 -1.48
C ARG A 281 3.20 -15.29 -1.64
N HIS A 282 2.33 -15.07 -0.64
CA HIS A 282 1.28 -14.08 -0.70
C HIS A 282 1.48 -13.00 0.36
N TYR A 283 1.65 -11.77 -0.10
CA TYR A 283 1.70 -10.57 0.74
C TYR A 283 0.38 -9.81 0.64
N TYR A 284 -0.20 -9.45 1.80
CA TYR A 284 -1.31 -8.52 1.87
C TYR A 284 -0.90 -7.28 2.65
N VAL A 285 -0.97 -6.12 1.96
CA VAL A 285 -0.38 -4.86 2.43
C VAL A 285 -1.48 -3.82 2.59
N HIS A 286 -1.65 -3.30 3.81
CA HIS A 286 -2.78 -2.43 4.15
C HIS A 286 -2.53 -1.60 5.43
N GLY A 287 -3.44 -0.70 5.77
CA GLY A 287 -3.48 -0.04 7.08
C GLY A 287 -4.08 -0.95 8.16
N LYS A 288 -3.80 -0.67 9.43
CA LYS A 288 -4.24 -1.48 10.58
C LYS A 288 -5.75 -1.70 10.67
N ASP A 289 -6.55 -0.78 10.13
CA ASP A 289 -8.01 -0.91 10.08
C ASP A 289 -8.48 -2.11 9.26
N ASN A 290 -7.65 -2.57 8.33
CA ASN A 290 -7.95 -3.68 7.43
C ASN A 290 -7.45 -5.03 7.95
N ILE A 291 -6.81 -5.10 9.12
CA ILE A 291 -6.33 -6.37 9.71
C ILE A 291 -7.45 -7.43 9.75
N PRO A 292 -8.66 -7.16 10.30
CA PRO A 292 -9.69 -8.21 10.42
C PRO A 292 -10.16 -8.74 9.06
N PHE A 293 -10.09 -7.93 8.01
CA PHE A 293 -10.50 -8.35 6.67
C PHE A 293 -9.52 -9.34 6.05
N HIS A 294 -8.24 -9.25 6.40
CA HIS A 294 -7.18 -10.10 5.84
C HIS A 294 -6.78 -11.27 6.74
N THR A 295 -7.05 -11.19 8.03
CA THR A 295 -6.69 -12.25 8.99
C THR A 295 -7.88 -13.10 9.45
N ILE A 296 -9.11 -12.61 9.26
CA ILE A 296 -10.35 -13.31 9.65
C ILE A 296 -11.28 -13.47 8.46
N ILE A 297 -11.73 -12.37 7.82
CA ILE A 297 -12.79 -12.42 6.81
C ILE A 297 -12.33 -13.17 5.54
N LEU A 298 -11.26 -12.71 4.88
CA LEU A 298 -10.73 -13.37 3.68
C LEU A 298 -10.39 -14.85 3.92
N PRO A 299 -9.64 -15.23 4.99
CA PRO A 299 -9.42 -16.62 5.31
C PRO A 299 -10.70 -17.42 5.54
N SER A 300 -11.71 -16.83 6.22
CA SER A 300 -12.99 -17.51 6.43
C SER A 300 -13.75 -17.75 5.14
N LEU A 301 -13.77 -16.77 4.21
CA LEU A 301 -14.39 -16.95 2.90
C LEU A 301 -13.69 -18.05 2.09
N MET A 302 -12.36 -18.07 2.09
CA MET A 302 -11.57 -19.09 1.39
C MET A 302 -11.80 -20.50 1.97
N LEU A 303 -11.77 -20.64 3.28
CA LEU A 303 -12.03 -21.91 3.98
C LEU A 303 -13.48 -22.37 3.75
N ALA A 304 -14.44 -21.46 3.81
CA ALA A 304 -15.85 -21.78 3.58
C ALA A 304 -16.16 -22.16 2.14
N ASN A 305 -15.41 -21.62 1.17
CA ASN A 305 -15.51 -21.97 -0.24
C ASN A 305 -15.00 -23.41 -0.50
N GLY A 306 -14.04 -23.90 0.28
CA GLY A 306 -13.53 -25.27 0.19
C GLY A 306 -12.66 -25.57 -1.02
N GLY A 307 -12.28 -24.55 -1.80
CA GLY A 307 -11.29 -24.67 -2.89
C GLY A 307 -9.85 -24.75 -2.37
N ASP A 308 -8.92 -25.09 -3.26
CA ASP A 308 -7.47 -25.15 -2.96
C ASP A 308 -6.88 -23.73 -2.88
N TRP A 309 -7.38 -22.92 -1.94
CA TRP A 309 -6.90 -21.57 -1.70
C TRP A 309 -5.76 -21.55 -0.69
N LYS A 310 -4.66 -20.92 -1.04
CA LYS A 310 -3.57 -20.64 -0.10
C LYS A 310 -3.94 -19.40 0.73
N LEU A 311 -3.96 -19.54 2.05
CA LEU A 311 -4.17 -18.41 2.97
C LEU A 311 -2.97 -17.44 2.93
N PRO A 312 -3.14 -16.18 3.37
CA PRO A 312 -2.06 -15.19 3.37
C PRO A 312 -0.80 -15.65 4.09
N ASP A 313 0.38 -15.53 3.45
CA ASP A 313 1.66 -15.81 4.12
C ASP A 313 2.11 -14.61 4.96
N ASP A 314 1.99 -13.38 4.42
CA ASP A 314 2.48 -12.18 5.07
C ASP A 314 1.39 -11.10 5.16
N ILE A 315 1.22 -10.57 6.36
CA ILE A 315 0.34 -9.42 6.64
C ILE A 315 1.21 -8.21 6.99
N ILE A 316 1.26 -7.25 6.08
CA ILE A 316 2.04 -6.02 6.23
C ILE A 316 1.08 -4.87 6.54
N SER A 317 0.75 -4.70 7.83
CA SER A 317 -0.21 -3.69 8.30
C SER A 317 0.49 -2.45 8.85
N SER A 318 0.23 -1.28 8.26
CA SER A 318 0.76 0.00 8.73
C SER A 318 -0.10 0.59 9.85
N GLU A 319 0.54 1.30 10.78
CA GLU A 319 -0.12 2.11 11.81
C GLU A 319 -0.70 3.40 11.22
N TYR A 320 -1.17 4.34 12.04
CA TYR A 320 -1.74 5.60 11.56
C TYR A 320 -0.68 6.66 11.26
N LEU A 321 -0.93 7.42 10.19
CA LEU A 321 -0.22 8.64 9.88
C LEU A 321 -1.05 9.84 10.36
N THR A 322 -0.44 10.71 11.16
CA THR A 322 -0.97 12.03 11.49
C THR A 322 -0.39 13.10 10.56
N LEU A 323 -0.92 14.29 10.60
CA LEU A 323 -0.49 15.43 9.81
C LEU A 323 -0.33 16.64 10.73
N GLU A 324 0.90 17.16 10.85
CA GLU A 324 1.25 18.27 11.75
C GLU A 324 0.71 18.04 13.18
N GLY A 325 0.93 16.83 13.70
CA GLY A 325 0.51 16.41 15.05
C GLY A 325 -1.00 16.16 15.22
N ARG A 326 -1.81 16.22 14.16
CA ARG A 326 -3.26 16.01 14.20
C ARG A 326 -3.69 14.83 13.34
N LYS A 327 -4.79 14.15 13.74
CA LYS A 327 -5.41 13.10 12.91
C LYS A 327 -5.85 13.68 11.56
N ILE A 328 -5.53 13.00 10.45
CA ILE A 328 -6.02 13.35 9.12
C ILE A 328 -7.55 13.26 9.13
N SER A 329 -8.22 14.27 8.60
CA SER A 329 -9.69 14.36 8.57
C SER A 329 -10.18 14.96 7.26
N THR A 330 -10.74 14.15 6.41
CA THR A 330 -11.34 14.60 5.13
C THR A 330 -12.54 15.52 5.34
N SER A 331 -13.37 15.25 6.36
CA SER A 331 -14.55 16.07 6.69
C SER A 331 -14.21 17.46 7.25
N GLN A 332 -13.00 17.64 7.79
CA GLN A 332 -12.49 18.92 8.28
C GLN A 332 -11.51 19.57 7.29
N ASN A 333 -11.35 18.98 6.12
CA ASN A 333 -10.35 19.34 5.10
C ASN A 333 -8.91 19.47 5.67
N TRP A 334 -8.60 18.65 6.70
CA TRP A 334 -7.26 18.54 7.28
C TRP A 334 -6.56 17.31 6.70
N ALA A 335 -6.12 17.46 5.46
CA ALA A 335 -5.48 16.39 4.69
C ALA A 335 -4.53 16.98 3.64
N ILE A 336 -3.51 16.20 3.24
CA ILE A 336 -2.73 16.45 2.02
C ILE A 336 -3.25 15.46 0.98
N TRP A 337 -3.82 16.00 -0.10
CA TRP A 337 -4.38 15.19 -1.18
C TRP A 337 -3.26 14.69 -2.10
N VAL A 338 -3.33 13.41 -2.44
CA VAL A 338 -2.29 12.78 -3.29
C VAL A 338 -2.22 13.45 -4.65
N LYS A 339 -3.37 13.78 -5.23
CA LYS A 339 -3.45 14.47 -6.51
C LYS A 339 -2.65 15.78 -6.53
N ASP A 340 -2.75 16.57 -5.45
CA ASP A 340 -2.05 17.87 -5.37
C ASP A 340 -0.56 17.70 -5.12
N ILE A 341 -0.15 16.77 -4.26
CA ILE A 341 1.26 16.62 -3.91
C ILE A 341 2.07 16.03 -5.08
N VAL A 342 1.48 15.17 -5.92
CA VAL A 342 2.16 14.57 -7.09
C VAL A 342 2.39 15.56 -8.23
N GLU A 343 1.63 16.66 -8.27
CA GLU A 343 1.83 17.73 -9.26
C GLU A 343 2.95 18.69 -8.88
N ARG A 344 3.29 18.78 -7.60
CA ARG A 344 4.18 19.81 -7.06
C ARG A 344 5.54 19.29 -6.62
N TYR A 345 5.65 18.03 -6.29
CA TYR A 345 6.88 17.46 -5.73
C TYR A 345 7.34 16.24 -6.51
N HIS A 346 8.66 16.07 -6.56
CA HIS A 346 9.25 14.91 -7.21
C HIS A 346 8.72 13.60 -6.61
N PRO A 347 8.27 12.64 -7.43
CA PRO A 347 7.65 11.40 -6.91
C PRO A 347 8.54 10.64 -5.91
N ASP A 348 9.84 10.54 -6.19
CA ASP A 348 10.77 9.86 -5.27
C ASP A 348 10.92 10.58 -3.92
N SER A 349 10.65 11.89 -3.85
CA SER A 349 10.65 12.61 -2.57
C SER A 349 9.48 12.19 -1.69
N ILE A 350 8.31 12.02 -2.31
CA ILE A 350 7.10 11.54 -1.64
C ILE A 350 7.32 10.08 -1.20
N ARG A 351 7.79 9.23 -2.11
CA ARG A 351 8.06 7.80 -1.84
C ARG A 351 9.08 7.63 -0.73
N TYR A 352 10.20 8.35 -0.79
CA TYR A 352 11.24 8.33 0.23
C TYR A 352 10.67 8.67 1.62
N PHE A 353 9.96 9.80 1.69
CA PHE A 353 9.40 10.27 2.96
C PHE A 353 8.41 9.27 3.55
N MET A 354 7.51 8.74 2.72
CA MET A 354 6.49 7.78 3.14
C MET A 354 7.06 6.45 3.63
N ILE A 355 8.23 6.03 3.17
CA ILE A 355 8.91 4.83 3.67
C ILE A 355 9.80 5.17 4.87
N ALA A 356 10.66 6.18 4.76
CA ALA A 356 11.63 6.52 5.80
C ALA A 356 10.97 7.08 7.08
N ASN A 357 9.81 7.74 6.94
CA ASN A 357 9.04 8.36 8.03
C ASN A 357 7.64 7.76 8.20
N GLY A 358 7.29 6.73 7.41
CA GLY A 358 5.97 6.10 7.43
C GLY A 358 5.66 5.37 8.75
N PRO A 359 4.38 5.10 9.01
CA PRO A 359 3.91 4.46 10.24
C PRO A 359 4.07 2.94 10.19
N GLU A 360 5.31 2.44 10.06
CA GLU A 360 5.59 1.01 9.87
C GLU A 360 5.27 0.16 11.09
N ARG A 361 5.71 0.58 12.29
CA ARG A 361 5.57 -0.19 13.54
C ARG A 361 4.91 0.60 14.67
N ARG A 362 4.69 1.88 14.47
CA ARG A 362 4.04 2.82 15.39
C ARG A 362 3.45 3.95 14.59
N ASP A 363 2.49 4.66 15.15
CA ASP A 363 1.96 5.88 14.55
C ASP A 363 3.11 6.86 14.27
N SER A 364 3.03 7.55 13.16
CA SER A 364 4.01 8.57 12.75
C SER A 364 3.32 9.85 12.31
N ASP A 365 4.09 10.91 12.14
CA ASP A 365 3.58 12.21 11.74
C ASP A 365 4.18 12.66 10.42
N PHE A 366 3.35 13.17 9.52
CA PHE A 366 3.81 13.94 8.37
C PHE A 366 3.93 15.40 8.81
N SER A 367 5.13 15.96 8.62
CA SER A 367 5.38 17.38 8.81
C SER A 367 6.06 17.94 7.57
N TRP A 368 5.57 19.06 7.05
CA TRP A 368 6.18 19.74 5.91
C TRP A 368 7.63 20.14 6.17
N ARG A 369 7.93 20.54 7.41
CA ARG A 369 9.30 20.84 7.84
C ARG A 369 10.21 19.61 7.69
N GLU A 370 9.76 18.46 8.16
CA GLU A 370 10.54 17.22 8.07
C GLU A 370 10.64 16.74 6.62
N PHE A 371 9.56 16.87 5.82
CA PHE A 371 9.58 16.55 4.39
C PHE A 371 10.65 17.34 3.63
N VAL A 372 10.68 18.67 3.80
CA VAL A 372 11.69 19.55 3.18
C VAL A 372 13.10 19.23 3.68
N ASN A 373 13.27 19.01 4.99
CA ASN A 373 14.57 18.68 5.58
C ASN A 373 15.11 17.35 5.04
N ARG A 374 14.28 16.32 4.98
CA ARG A 374 14.66 15.00 4.47
C ARG A 374 14.98 15.03 2.98
N HIS A 375 14.16 15.71 2.19
CA HIS A 375 14.44 15.91 0.78
C HIS A 375 15.78 16.61 0.57
N ASN A 376 16.00 17.78 1.20
CA ASN A 376 17.22 18.56 1.03
C ASN A 376 18.45 17.90 1.64
N GLY A 377 18.32 17.20 2.77
CA GLY A 377 19.43 16.57 3.47
C GLY A 377 19.84 15.22 2.87
N GLU A 378 18.87 14.33 2.69
CA GLU A 378 19.16 12.94 2.30
C GLU A 378 19.12 12.77 0.77
N LEU A 379 18.05 13.18 0.10
CA LEU A 379 17.93 12.95 -1.35
C LEU A 379 18.86 13.88 -2.13
N LEU A 380 18.77 15.19 -1.91
CA LEU A 380 19.62 16.15 -2.60
C LEU A 380 21.05 16.15 -2.04
N GLY A 381 21.20 16.33 -0.71
CA GLY A 381 22.48 16.59 -0.06
C GLY A 381 23.38 15.38 0.08
N ALA A 382 22.81 14.18 0.28
CA ALA A 382 23.59 12.97 0.37
C ALA A 382 23.60 12.19 -0.96
N TYR A 383 22.46 11.64 -1.40
CA TYR A 383 22.42 10.76 -2.58
C TYR A 383 22.67 11.54 -3.89
N GLY A 384 21.89 12.53 -4.17
CA GLY A 384 22.00 13.33 -5.42
C GLY A 384 23.35 14.02 -5.55
N ASN A 385 23.88 14.56 -4.43
CA ASN A 385 25.20 15.19 -4.42
C ASN A 385 26.31 14.16 -4.69
N PHE A 386 26.27 12.97 -4.07
CA PHE A 386 27.28 11.94 -4.31
C PHE A 386 27.31 11.48 -5.78
N VAL A 387 26.13 11.21 -6.36
CA VAL A 387 26.02 10.85 -7.77
C VAL A 387 26.53 11.98 -8.66
N ASN A 388 26.01 13.21 -8.47
CA ASN A 388 26.36 14.33 -9.32
C ASN A 388 27.84 14.70 -9.27
N ARG A 389 28.42 14.84 -8.07
CA ARG A 389 29.84 15.24 -7.96
C ARG A 389 30.79 14.19 -8.54
N THR A 390 30.45 12.90 -8.41
CA THR A 390 31.27 11.81 -8.97
C THR A 390 31.20 11.80 -10.49
N LEU A 391 29.98 11.74 -11.05
CA LEU A 391 29.79 11.63 -12.50
C LEU A 391 30.21 12.93 -13.24
N ALA A 392 29.91 14.09 -12.67
CA ALA A 392 30.36 15.38 -13.23
C ALA A 392 31.90 15.52 -13.19
N PHE A 393 32.57 14.97 -12.17
CA PHE A 393 34.03 14.95 -12.11
C PHE A 393 34.63 14.09 -13.23
N VAL A 394 34.09 12.89 -13.44
CA VAL A 394 34.51 12.01 -14.55
C VAL A 394 34.23 12.65 -15.88
N TYR A 395 33.04 13.20 -16.07
CA TYR A 395 32.66 13.88 -17.31
C TYR A 395 33.61 15.03 -17.66
N LYS A 396 33.95 15.86 -16.66
CA LYS A 396 34.75 17.07 -16.86
C LYS A 396 36.25 16.80 -16.99
N TYR A 397 36.81 15.84 -16.26
CA TYR A 397 38.25 15.67 -16.12
C TYR A 397 38.81 14.37 -16.68
N PHE A 398 37.95 13.47 -17.12
CA PHE A 398 38.32 12.19 -17.74
C PHE A 398 37.57 11.94 -19.06
N ASP A 399 37.26 13.02 -19.77
CA ASP A 399 36.60 12.97 -21.08
C ASP A 399 35.33 12.09 -21.09
N ALA A 400 34.57 12.13 -20.00
CA ALA A 400 33.39 11.28 -19.75
C ALA A 400 33.66 9.76 -19.72
N VAL A 401 34.93 9.34 -19.67
CA VAL A 401 35.33 7.92 -19.66
C VAL A 401 35.55 7.47 -18.22
N VAL A 402 34.91 6.36 -17.84
CA VAL A 402 35.13 5.71 -16.54
C VAL A 402 36.61 5.33 -16.42
N PRO A 403 37.34 5.86 -15.42
CA PRO A 403 38.79 5.61 -15.28
C PRO A 403 39.10 4.14 -14.99
N ASN A 404 40.36 3.76 -15.28
CA ASN A 404 40.87 2.46 -14.83
C ASN A 404 40.98 2.45 -13.30
N GLY A 405 40.64 1.32 -12.68
CA GLY A 405 40.74 1.15 -11.23
C GLY A 405 40.58 -0.31 -10.84
N ILE A 406 40.87 -0.58 -9.59
CA ILE A 406 40.65 -1.87 -8.94
C ILE A 406 39.60 -1.65 -7.85
N LEU A 407 38.59 -2.51 -7.83
CA LEU A 407 37.59 -2.45 -6.77
C LEU A 407 38.24 -2.73 -5.41
N ASP A 408 38.15 -1.77 -4.51
CA ASP A 408 38.61 -1.90 -3.15
C ASP A 408 37.91 -3.05 -2.44
N GLN A 409 38.67 -3.87 -1.71
CA GLN A 409 38.16 -5.08 -1.08
C GLN A 409 37.06 -4.76 -0.04
N GLU A 410 37.22 -3.68 0.75
CA GLU A 410 36.22 -3.27 1.74
C GLU A 410 34.91 -2.86 1.03
N ILE A 411 35.02 -2.08 -0.04
CA ILE A 411 33.86 -1.63 -0.83
C ILE A 411 33.16 -2.84 -1.45
N GLY A 412 33.91 -3.76 -2.08
CA GLY A 412 33.37 -4.97 -2.68
C GLY A 412 32.65 -5.86 -1.68
N THR A 413 33.21 -6.04 -0.50
CA THR A 413 32.59 -6.81 0.59
C THR A 413 31.28 -6.15 1.05
N ARG A 414 31.28 -4.84 1.33
CA ARG A 414 30.09 -4.10 1.73
C ARG A 414 28.97 -4.19 0.68
N ILE A 415 29.29 -3.98 -0.60
CA ILE A 415 28.33 -4.12 -1.69
C ILE A 415 27.70 -5.53 -1.67
N THR A 416 28.51 -6.57 -1.58
CA THR A 416 28.03 -7.96 -1.61
C THR A 416 27.12 -8.28 -0.43
N GLU A 417 27.41 -7.77 0.76
CA GLU A 417 26.62 -8.00 1.98
C GLU A 417 25.30 -7.22 2.00
N LEU A 418 25.22 -6.08 1.30
CA LEU A 418 24.00 -5.26 1.27
C LEU A 418 22.84 -5.95 0.57
N TYR A 419 23.04 -6.67 -0.52
CA TYR A 419 21.95 -7.30 -1.26
C TYR A 419 21.14 -8.31 -0.43
N PRO A 420 21.74 -9.30 0.25
CA PRO A 420 20.98 -10.20 1.12
C PRO A 420 20.39 -9.47 2.33
N THR A 421 21.10 -8.50 2.92
CA THR A 421 20.65 -7.76 4.10
C THR A 421 19.41 -6.92 3.77
N VAL A 422 19.50 -6.06 2.77
CA VAL A 422 18.39 -5.19 2.36
C VAL A 422 17.23 -6.02 1.80
N GLY A 423 17.54 -7.05 0.99
CA GLY A 423 16.54 -7.97 0.47
C GLY A 423 15.75 -8.68 1.56
N GLY A 424 16.42 -9.21 2.57
CA GLY A 424 15.75 -9.85 3.72
C GLY A 424 14.88 -8.88 4.52
N LEU A 425 15.31 -7.63 4.66
CA LEU A 425 14.50 -6.59 5.31
C LEU A 425 13.21 -6.29 4.50
N ILE A 426 13.32 -6.18 3.18
CA ILE A 426 12.16 -5.94 2.29
C ILE A 426 11.19 -7.13 2.34
N GLU A 427 11.68 -8.36 2.25
CA GLU A 427 10.85 -9.59 2.31
C GLU A 427 10.05 -9.69 3.62
N ASN A 428 10.60 -9.16 4.72
CA ASN A 428 9.94 -9.13 6.02
C ASN A 428 9.13 -7.85 6.28
N GLY A 429 8.97 -6.97 5.27
CA GLY A 429 8.23 -5.72 5.39
C GLY A 429 8.88 -4.67 6.30
N ASN A 430 10.19 -4.77 6.58
CA ASN A 430 10.98 -3.82 7.39
C ASN A 430 11.59 -2.74 6.47
N LEU A 431 10.74 -2.00 5.79
CA LEU A 431 11.15 -1.13 4.69
C LEU A 431 11.90 0.11 5.15
N LYS A 432 11.54 0.62 6.33
CA LYS A 432 12.27 1.74 6.94
C LYS A 432 13.72 1.36 7.23
N GLU A 433 13.95 0.23 7.88
CA GLU A 433 15.30 -0.26 8.18
C GLU A 433 16.06 -0.57 6.88
N ALA A 434 15.39 -1.10 5.87
CA ALA A 434 15.97 -1.37 4.56
C ALA A 434 16.50 -0.08 3.90
N ILE A 435 15.68 0.96 3.80
CA ILE A 435 16.11 2.23 3.18
C ILE A 435 17.17 2.95 4.02
N ASP A 436 17.07 2.94 5.35
CA ASP A 436 18.06 3.52 6.26
C ASP A 436 19.43 2.84 6.06
N THR A 437 19.46 1.50 5.92
CA THR A 437 20.68 0.72 5.63
C THR A 437 21.32 1.13 4.30
N VAL A 438 20.53 1.33 3.25
CA VAL A 438 21.05 1.81 1.96
C VAL A 438 21.59 3.24 2.08
N PHE A 439 20.92 4.12 2.84
CA PHE A 439 21.41 5.49 3.07
C PHE A 439 22.66 5.56 3.93
N GLU A 440 22.93 4.59 4.80
CA GLU A 440 24.24 4.44 5.45
C GLU A 440 25.34 4.19 4.43
N PHE A 441 25.08 3.40 3.40
CA PHE A 441 26.03 3.18 2.33
C PHE A 441 26.20 4.42 1.42
N VAL A 442 25.14 5.22 1.22
CA VAL A 442 25.26 6.55 0.58
C VAL A 442 26.22 7.45 1.36
N ARG A 443 26.09 7.51 2.68
CA ARG A 443 26.98 8.30 3.56
C ARG A 443 28.42 7.78 3.56
N PHE A 444 28.58 6.46 3.50
CA PHE A 444 29.91 5.84 3.32
C PHE A 444 30.55 6.27 2.00
N GLY A 445 29.85 6.25 0.87
CA GLY A 445 30.34 6.70 -0.42
C GLY A 445 30.77 8.17 -0.41
N ASN A 446 29.97 9.05 0.21
CA ASN A 446 30.34 10.46 0.40
C ASN A 446 31.64 10.61 1.21
N LYS A 447 31.73 9.90 2.35
CA LYS A 447 32.92 9.94 3.20
C LYS A 447 34.17 9.42 2.47
N TYR A 448 34.03 8.33 1.70
CA TYR A 448 35.12 7.79 0.89
C TYR A 448 35.63 8.83 -0.12
N PHE A 449 34.74 9.46 -0.89
CA PHE A 449 35.10 10.52 -1.83
C PHE A 449 35.81 11.70 -1.15
N ASP A 450 35.34 12.11 0.05
CA ASP A 450 35.95 13.22 0.81
C ASP A 450 37.29 12.84 1.43
N THR A 451 37.48 11.58 1.84
CA THR A 451 38.75 11.08 2.39
C THR A 451 39.83 10.98 1.33
N GLU A 452 39.47 10.40 0.17
CA GLU A 452 40.42 10.19 -0.96
C GLU A 452 40.75 11.47 -1.74
N GLN A 453 39.94 12.52 -1.58
CA GLN A 453 40.17 13.87 -2.13
C GLN A 453 40.56 13.87 -3.62
N PRO A 454 39.74 13.31 -4.55
CA PRO A 454 40.10 13.19 -5.96
C PRO A 454 40.39 14.55 -6.64
N TRP A 455 39.88 15.64 -6.11
CA TRP A 455 40.20 17.00 -6.57
C TRP A 455 41.68 17.42 -6.26
N LYS A 456 42.34 16.80 -5.28
CA LYS A 456 43.76 16.99 -4.99
C LYS A 456 44.59 15.94 -5.72
N THR A 457 44.23 14.66 -5.59
CA THR A 457 45.02 13.56 -6.16
C THR A 457 45.06 13.66 -7.69
N ARG A 458 44.09 14.25 -8.36
CA ARG A 458 44.15 14.54 -9.80
C ARG A 458 45.38 15.33 -10.23
N GLN A 459 45.93 16.18 -9.34
CA GLN A 459 47.07 17.05 -9.65
C GLN A 459 48.43 16.41 -9.36
N ASN A 460 48.50 15.52 -8.39
CA ASN A 460 49.76 14.98 -7.86
C ASN A 460 49.85 13.45 -7.87
N ASP A 461 48.71 12.74 -7.98
CA ASP A 461 48.64 11.28 -8.04
C ASP A 461 47.42 10.83 -8.86
N ILE A 462 47.55 10.89 -10.16
CA ILE A 462 46.47 10.59 -11.09
C ILE A 462 45.94 9.15 -10.96
N ALA A 463 46.82 8.20 -10.60
CA ALA A 463 46.42 6.80 -10.45
C ALA A 463 45.48 6.62 -9.23
N SER A 464 45.79 7.24 -8.10
CA SER A 464 44.90 7.27 -6.93
C SER A 464 43.56 7.95 -7.26
N CYS A 465 43.59 9.08 -8.00
CA CYS A 465 42.38 9.75 -8.43
C CYS A 465 41.51 8.85 -9.31
N GLN A 466 42.10 8.16 -10.30
CA GLN A 466 41.39 7.22 -11.16
C GLN A 466 40.77 6.08 -10.36
N ASN A 467 41.52 5.48 -9.43
CA ASN A 467 41.02 4.41 -8.59
C ASN A 467 39.85 4.85 -7.68
N THR A 468 39.96 6.05 -7.09
CA THR A 468 38.90 6.63 -6.27
C THR A 468 37.60 6.79 -7.05
N LEU A 469 37.68 7.39 -8.24
CA LEU A 469 36.49 7.61 -9.09
C LEU A 469 35.89 6.31 -9.60
N PHE A 470 36.74 5.33 -9.98
CA PHE A 470 36.30 3.99 -10.34
C PHE A 470 35.47 3.36 -9.19
N ASN A 471 35.99 3.38 -7.98
CA ASN A 471 35.29 2.84 -6.79
C ASN A 471 34.00 3.59 -6.49
N CYS A 472 33.99 4.93 -6.58
CA CYS A 472 32.76 5.72 -6.41
C CYS A 472 31.69 5.35 -7.44
N ILE A 473 32.07 5.06 -8.69
CA ILE A 473 31.12 4.60 -9.73
C ILE A 473 30.56 3.22 -9.39
N GLN A 474 31.38 2.28 -8.86
CA GLN A 474 30.89 0.98 -8.41
C GLN A 474 29.88 1.12 -7.25
N ILE A 475 30.15 2.02 -6.30
CA ILE A 475 29.22 2.34 -5.22
C ILE A 475 27.90 2.89 -5.80
N ILE A 476 27.95 3.87 -6.72
CA ILE A 476 26.75 4.46 -7.35
C ILE A 476 25.96 3.41 -8.09
N ALA A 477 26.61 2.55 -8.88
CA ALA A 477 25.95 1.49 -9.64
C ALA A 477 25.11 0.57 -8.72
N ASN A 478 25.67 0.15 -7.60
CA ASN A 478 24.99 -0.74 -6.67
C ASN A 478 23.97 -0.01 -5.78
N LEU A 479 24.22 1.24 -5.37
CA LEU A 479 23.22 2.08 -4.72
C LEU A 479 21.98 2.24 -5.61
N THR A 480 22.14 2.40 -6.91
CA THR A 480 21.05 2.56 -7.86
C THR A 480 20.12 1.36 -7.85
N LEU A 481 20.64 0.14 -7.85
CA LEU A 481 19.85 -1.08 -7.80
C LEU A 481 19.20 -1.31 -6.43
N LEU A 482 19.92 -1.01 -5.34
CA LEU A 482 19.40 -1.13 -3.97
C LEU A 482 18.29 -0.10 -3.68
N LEU A 483 18.34 1.09 -4.30
CA LEU A 483 17.35 2.15 -4.15
C LEU A 483 16.17 2.02 -5.14
N GLU A 484 16.31 1.28 -6.22
CA GLU A 484 15.27 1.18 -7.26
C GLU A 484 13.88 0.79 -6.74
N PRO A 485 13.71 -0.15 -5.79
CA PRO A 485 12.40 -0.43 -5.21
C PRO A 485 11.74 0.78 -4.54
N PHE A 486 12.54 1.65 -3.95
CA PHE A 486 12.11 2.83 -3.20
C PHE A 486 12.00 4.08 -4.05
N LEU A 487 12.99 4.33 -4.90
CA LEU A 487 13.22 5.55 -5.67
C LEU A 487 13.33 5.23 -7.18
N PRO A 488 12.25 4.74 -7.82
CA PRO A 488 12.34 4.22 -9.19
C PRO A 488 12.71 5.29 -10.23
N PHE A 489 12.32 6.55 -10.05
CA PHE A 489 12.54 7.60 -11.04
C PHE A 489 14.00 8.05 -11.10
N SER A 490 14.62 8.31 -9.95
CA SER A 490 16.05 8.66 -9.90
C SER A 490 16.93 7.47 -10.24
N SER A 491 16.56 6.26 -9.81
CA SER A 491 17.28 5.04 -10.17
C SER A 491 17.25 4.78 -11.67
N GLU A 492 16.12 5.00 -12.34
CA GLU A 492 16.02 4.83 -13.80
C GLU A 492 16.96 5.78 -14.56
N LYS A 493 17.05 7.06 -14.14
CA LYS A 493 18.01 8.00 -14.72
C LYS A 493 19.45 7.49 -14.61
N VAL A 494 19.86 7.05 -13.41
CA VAL A 494 21.23 6.57 -13.18
C VAL A 494 21.49 5.25 -13.91
N LYS A 495 20.51 4.34 -13.99
CA LYS A 495 20.63 3.11 -14.81
C LYS A 495 20.91 3.43 -16.27
N ILE A 496 20.18 4.41 -16.85
CA ILE A 496 20.41 4.84 -18.22
C ILE A 496 21.82 5.42 -18.38
N TRP A 497 22.31 6.25 -17.44
CA TRP A 497 23.63 6.85 -17.51
C TRP A 497 24.78 5.83 -17.43
N LEU A 498 24.62 4.79 -16.63
CA LEU A 498 25.65 3.79 -16.39
C LEU A 498 25.41 2.46 -17.12
N LYS A 499 24.32 2.33 -17.91
CA LYS A 499 23.86 1.11 -18.58
C LYS A 499 23.79 -0.09 -17.65
N ILE A 500 23.11 0.08 -16.53
CA ILE A 500 22.90 -0.96 -15.53
C ILE A 500 21.60 -1.69 -15.82
N ASP A 501 21.66 -3.02 -15.83
CA ASP A 501 20.49 -3.88 -16.00
C ASP A 501 19.66 -3.94 -14.71
N HIS A 502 18.36 -4.14 -14.85
CA HIS A 502 17.45 -4.34 -13.73
C HIS A 502 17.64 -5.73 -13.12
N ALA A 503 18.38 -5.82 -12.02
CA ALA A 503 18.61 -7.08 -11.31
C ALA A 503 18.95 -6.83 -9.83
N TRP A 504 18.49 -7.71 -8.96
CA TRP A 504 18.86 -7.67 -7.53
C TRP A 504 20.15 -8.46 -7.29
N SER A 505 21.24 -7.95 -7.84
CA SER A 505 22.57 -8.56 -7.75
C SER A 505 23.66 -7.51 -7.89
N VAL A 506 24.86 -7.85 -7.40
CA VAL A 506 26.04 -7.00 -7.56
C VAL A 506 26.26 -6.68 -9.04
N ASN A 507 26.41 -5.41 -9.36
CA ASN A 507 26.72 -4.90 -10.68
C ASN A 507 28.08 -4.22 -10.71
N GLN A 508 28.76 -4.28 -11.84
CA GLN A 508 30.05 -3.63 -12.05
C GLN A 508 30.08 -2.86 -13.37
N VAL A 509 30.36 -1.58 -13.29
CA VAL A 509 30.59 -0.72 -14.45
C VAL A 509 32.05 -0.86 -14.92
N SER A 510 32.25 -1.20 -16.18
CA SER A 510 33.58 -1.42 -16.74
C SER A 510 34.36 -0.10 -16.90
N ALA A 511 35.66 -0.14 -16.65
CA ALA A 511 36.58 0.92 -17.06
C ALA A 511 36.51 1.12 -18.60
N GLY A 512 36.70 2.35 -19.05
CA GLY A 512 36.58 2.68 -20.47
C GLY A 512 35.14 2.96 -20.95
N PHE A 513 34.13 2.72 -20.10
CA PHE A 513 32.74 3.06 -20.43
C PHE A 513 32.57 4.58 -20.49
N VAL A 514 31.87 5.06 -21.53
CA VAL A 514 31.58 6.50 -21.72
C VAL A 514 30.23 6.83 -21.10
N ILE A 515 30.23 7.70 -20.09
CA ILE A 515 29.02 8.17 -19.44
C ILE A 515 28.43 9.37 -20.22
N PRO A 516 27.10 9.51 -20.33
CA PRO A 516 26.50 10.72 -20.84
C PRO A 516 26.70 11.89 -19.87
N GLN A 517 26.39 13.09 -20.31
CA GLN A 517 26.37 14.25 -19.40
C GLN A 517 25.32 14.00 -18.31
N PRO A 518 25.73 13.97 -17.03
CA PRO A 518 24.78 13.74 -15.93
C PRO A 518 23.91 14.98 -15.72
N ASP A 519 22.66 14.74 -15.38
CA ASP A 519 21.70 15.77 -14.96
C ASP A 519 21.47 15.71 -13.44
N ILE A 520 20.83 16.75 -12.90
CA ILE A 520 20.48 16.83 -11.49
C ILE A 520 19.35 15.83 -11.19
N LEU A 521 19.53 15.00 -10.17
CA LEU A 521 18.50 14.04 -9.74
C LEU A 521 17.37 14.72 -8.95
N PHE A 522 17.73 15.68 -8.10
CA PHE A 522 16.79 16.38 -7.22
C PHE A 522 17.11 17.88 -7.20
N GLU A 523 16.08 18.70 -7.31
CA GLU A 523 16.17 20.15 -7.11
C GLU A 523 15.95 20.49 -5.63
N ARG A 524 16.53 21.61 -5.20
CA ARG A 524 16.38 22.07 -3.82
C ARG A 524 14.95 22.58 -3.57
N LEU A 525 14.34 22.12 -2.50
CA LEU A 525 13.10 22.72 -1.99
C LEU A 525 13.42 23.94 -1.14
N ASP A 526 12.81 25.09 -1.47
CA ASP A 526 12.94 26.28 -0.65
C ASP A 526 12.19 26.11 0.68
N LYS A 527 12.68 26.73 1.75
CA LYS A 527 12.04 26.68 3.06
C LYS A 527 10.71 27.42 3.11
N THR A 528 10.46 28.36 2.21
CA THR A 528 9.17 29.05 2.05
C THR A 528 8.02 28.09 1.77
N VAL A 529 8.31 26.96 1.10
CA VAL A 529 7.35 25.87 0.87
C VAL A 529 6.66 25.43 2.18
N ILE A 530 7.38 25.43 3.30
CA ILE A 530 6.82 25.02 4.59
C ILE A 530 5.66 25.94 4.99
N ASP A 531 5.89 27.24 4.95
CA ASP A 531 4.88 28.23 5.33
C ASP A 531 3.70 28.26 4.36
N GLU A 532 3.97 28.12 3.06
CA GLU A 532 2.94 28.05 2.01
C GLU A 532 2.01 26.84 2.21
N GLU A 533 2.58 25.66 2.46
CA GLU A 533 1.80 24.43 2.67
C GLU A 533 1.03 24.44 3.99
N LEU A 534 1.61 24.99 5.05
CA LEU A 534 0.91 25.19 6.34
C LEU A 534 -0.26 26.17 6.21
N GLN A 535 -0.11 27.25 5.43
CA GLN A 535 -1.20 28.18 5.14
C GLN A 535 -2.34 27.50 4.36
N LYS A 536 -2.03 26.67 3.36
CA LYS A 536 -3.05 25.90 2.63
C LYS A 536 -3.83 24.97 3.55
N LEU A 537 -3.13 24.26 4.44
CA LEU A 537 -3.79 23.40 5.44
C LEU A 537 -4.73 24.19 6.37
N GLN A 538 -4.33 25.39 6.80
CA GLN A 538 -5.11 26.22 7.71
C GLN A 538 -6.32 26.88 7.04
N SER A 539 -6.16 27.30 5.77
CA SER A 539 -7.22 27.96 5.00
C SER A 539 -8.27 27.00 4.45
N GLY A 540 -8.02 25.69 4.52
CA GLY A 540 -8.88 24.68 3.90
C GLY A 540 -8.91 24.76 2.36
N THR A 541 -7.91 25.40 1.72
CA THR A 541 -7.83 25.57 0.27
C THR A 541 -7.03 24.45 -0.42
N ASN A 542 -6.91 23.30 0.23
CA ASN A 542 -6.24 22.11 -0.34
C ASN A 542 -7.16 21.35 -1.32
N HIS A 543 -7.63 22.03 -2.36
CA HIS A 543 -8.39 21.43 -3.49
C HIS A 543 -7.83 21.90 -4.81
#